data_86e9fd4c706df734285ec81eb23c79b3
#
_entry.id   86e9fd4c706df734285ec81eb23c79b3
#
_cell.length_a   1.000
_cell.length_b   1.000
_cell.length_c   1.000
_cell.angle_alpha   90.00
_cell.angle_beta   90.00
_cell.angle_gamma   90.00
#
_symmetry.space_group_name_H-M   'P 1'
#
loop_
_entity.id
_entity.type
_entity.pdbx_description
1 polymer ?
#
loop_
_entity_poly.entity_id
_entity_poly.type
_entity_poly.pdbx_seq_one_letter_code
_entity_poly.pdbx_strand_id
1 'polypeptide(L)'
;MIKLVNYGEEHFGIMTLNNSYFKIADFVTIEEREYLLSLRESADFIQHKSTKSGKLSPLNFLPIKFRNFERAWIMKMLPHAEQEMHTDGENLGRNVLIIHPLTNNYAPIVTQDGNVTTTAIVNTQSYHAVYNNESTRINLQIPFPYSWNDIQDKEHKFWDQIKGLYCE
;
A
#
# COMPACT_ATOMS: atom_id res chain seq x y z
N MET A 1 -19.78 -5.37 4.62
CA MET A 1 -19.32 -4.76 5.81
C MET A 1 -18.69 -5.66 6.82
N ILE A 2 -18.60 -6.72 6.87
CA ILE A 2 -18.39 -7.34 8.17
C ILE A 2 -17.26 -8.30 8.21
N LYS A 3 -16.70 -8.52 7.01
CA LYS A 3 -15.58 -9.44 6.88
C LYS A 3 -14.33 -8.99 7.61
N LEU A 4 -14.08 -7.68 7.67
CA LEU A 4 -12.88 -7.22 8.37
C LEU A 4 -13.11 -7.15 9.88
N VAL A 5 -14.28 -6.71 10.32
CA VAL A 5 -14.56 -6.67 11.77
C VAL A 5 -14.42 -8.05 12.35
N ASN A 6 -15.02 -9.04 11.72
CA ASN A 6 -14.87 -10.41 12.15
C ASN A 6 -13.45 -10.94 11.93
N TYR A 7 -12.87 -10.65 10.78
CA TYR A 7 -11.49 -11.02 10.48
C TYR A 7 -10.51 -10.28 11.39
N GLY A 8 -10.74 -8.99 11.60
CA GLY A 8 -9.90 -8.17 12.46
C GLY A 8 -9.99 -8.55 13.93
N GLU A 9 -11.17 -8.80 14.46
CA GLU A 9 -11.33 -9.24 15.84
C GLU A 9 -10.71 -10.62 16.07
N GLU A 10 -10.90 -11.52 15.12
CA GLU A 10 -10.32 -12.85 15.17
C GLU A 10 -8.78 -12.78 15.09
N HIS A 11 -8.23 -11.98 14.20
CA HIS A 11 -6.79 -11.87 14.01
C HIS A 11 -6.12 -10.88 14.96
N PHE A 12 -6.73 -9.73 15.27
CA PHE A 12 -6.16 -8.74 16.20
C PHE A 12 -6.11 -9.22 17.63
N GLY A 13 -6.98 -10.18 18.02
CA GLY A 13 -6.96 -10.80 19.32
C GLY A 13 -5.88 -11.87 19.49
N ILE A 14 -5.39 -12.44 18.40
CA ILE A 14 -4.57 -13.66 18.39
C ILE A 14 -3.22 -13.45 17.74
N MET A 15 -3.14 -12.58 16.68
CA MET A 15 -1.95 -12.44 15.88
C MET A 15 -1.06 -11.31 16.36
N THR A 16 0.21 -11.63 16.53
CA THR A 16 1.27 -10.65 16.53
C THR A 16 1.57 -10.26 15.08
N LEU A 17 1.58 -8.97 14.76
CA LEU A 17 2.01 -8.51 13.45
C LEU A 17 3.46 -8.93 13.23
N ASN A 18 3.79 -9.43 12.04
CA ASN A 18 5.20 -9.54 11.67
C ASN A 18 5.79 -8.12 11.45
N ASN A 19 7.09 -8.03 11.20
CA ASN A 19 7.77 -6.75 11.08
C ASN A 19 7.58 -6.07 9.72
N SER A 20 6.97 -6.74 8.75
CA SER A 20 6.92 -6.26 7.37
C SER A 20 5.52 -5.92 6.88
N TYR A 21 4.52 -6.71 7.19
CA TYR A 21 3.17 -6.50 6.66
C TYR A 21 2.08 -7.21 7.48
N PHE A 22 0.84 -6.81 7.19
CA PHE A 22 -0.36 -7.48 7.69
C PHE A 22 -1.40 -7.52 6.56
N LYS A 23 -1.80 -8.71 6.13
CA LYS A 23 -2.82 -8.88 5.07
C LYS A 23 -4.19 -8.51 5.60
N ILE A 24 -4.95 -7.76 4.82
CA ILE A 24 -6.33 -7.37 5.12
C ILE A 24 -7.26 -7.74 3.96
N ALA A 25 -8.56 -7.80 4.23
CA ALA A 25 -9.55 -8.03 3.22
C ALA A 25 -9.61 -6.87 2.23
N ASP A 26 -10.02 -7.15 0.99
CA ASP A 26 -10.28 -6.12 -0.01
C ASP A 26 -11.44 -5.21 0.43
N PHE A 27 -11.26 -3.91 0.28
CA PHE A 27 -12.26 -2.89 0.63
C PHE A 27 -12.67 -2.03 -0.56
N VAL A 28 -12.00 -2.16 -1.70
CA VAL A 28 -12.24 -1.34 -2.90
C VAL A 28 -13.45 -1.90 -3.65
N THR A 29 -14.42 -1.05 -3.94
CA THR A 29 -15.59 -1.45 -4.73
C THR A 29 -15.21 -1.64 -6.20
N ILE A 30 -16.07 -2.34 -6.96
CA ILE A 30 -15.88 -2.52 -8.41
C ILE A 30 -15.85 -1.16 -9.11
N GLU A 31 -16.74 -0.26 -8.75
CA GLU A 31 -16.84 1.08 -9.32
C GLU A 31 -15.59 1.92 -9.00
N GLU A 32 -15.11 1.86 -7.77
CA GLU A 32 -13.86 2.52 -7.38
C GLU A 32 -12.67 1.97 -8.16
N ARG A 33 -12.59 0.65 -8.29
CA ARG A 33 -11.52 0.00 -9.06
C ARG A 33 -11.54 0.43 -10.53
N GLU A 34 -12.69 0.39 -11.17
CA GLU A 34 -12.85 0.82 -12.57
C GLU A 34 -12.43 2.27 -12.77
N TYR A 35 -12.87 3.15 -11.86
CA TYR A 35 -12.48 4.56 -11.89
C TYR A 35 -10.96 4.72 -11.74
N LEU A 36 -10.36 4.09 -10.75
CA LEU A 36 -8.91 4.19 -10.52
C LEU A 36 -8.11 3.67 -11.71
N LEU A 37 -8.52 2.56 -12.31
CA LEU A 37 -7.87 2.01 -13.51
C LEU A 37 -8.07 2.91 -14.73
N SER A 38 -9.15 3.68 -14.82
CA SER A 38 -9.35 4.63 -15.90
C SER A 38 -8.32 5.75 -15.94
N LEU A 39 -7.64 6.01 -14.82
CA LEU A 39 -6.61 7.04 -14.69
C LEU A 39 -5.21 6.57 -15.14
N ARG A 40 -5.06 5.32 -15.52
CA ARG A 40 -3.73 4.72 -15.81
C ARG A 40 -2.92 5.41 -16.88
N GLU A 41 -3.57 6.09 -17.84
CA GLU A 41 -2.90 6.82 -18.93
C GLU A 41 -2.86 8.34 -18.69
N SER A 42 -3.17 8.79 -17.47
CA SER A 42 -3.10 10.22 -17.14
C SER A 42 -1.68 10.77 -17.37
N ALA A 43 -1.60 11.96 -17.95
CA ALA A 43 -0.35 12.69 -18.08
C ALA A 43 0.14 13.29 -16.75
N ASP A 44 -0.69 13.26 -15.71
CA ASP A 44 -0.39 13.91 -14.42
C ASP A 44 0.41 13.01 -13.46
N PHE A 45 0.77 11.80 -13.88
CA PHE A 45 1.68 10.97 -13.11
C PHE A 45 3.04 11.66 -12.91
N ILE A 46 3.51 11.65 -11.67
CA ILE A 46 4.77 12.27 -11.29
C ILE A 46 5.81 11.17 -11.08
N GLN A 47 6.93 11.27 -11.77
CA GLN A 47 8.07 10.38 -11.54
C GLN A 47 9.04 11.05 -10.57
N HIS A 48 9.32 10.38 -9.45
CA HIS A 48 10.25 10.88 -8.45
C HIS A 48 11.70 10.60 -8.83
N LYS A 49 12.58 11.49 -8.38
CA LYS A 49 14.03 11.25 -8.39
C LYS A 49 14.48 10.82 -6.99
N SER A 50 15.42 9.90 -6.94
CA SER A 50 16.09 9.60 -5.69
C SER A 50 16.87 10.81 -5.19
N THR A 51 16.63 11.21 -3.96
CA THR A 51 17.35 12.32 -3.33
C THR A 51 18.84 12.01 -3.11
N LYS A 52 19.20 10.73 -3.03
CA LYS A 52 20.59 10.30 -2.79
C LYS A 52 21.40 10.14 -4.08
N SER A 53 20.79 9.64 -5.15
CA SER A 53 21.50 9.29 -6.38
C SER A 53 21.17 10.18 -7.58
N GLY A 54 20.14 11.00 -7.49
CA GLY A 54 19.62 11.77 -8.61
C GLY A 54 18.99 10.94 -9.73
N LYS A 55 18.95 9.62 -9.59
CA LYS A 55 18.35 8.71 -10.58
C LYS A 55 16.82 8.79 -10.51
N LEU A 56 16.19 8.63 -11.68
CA LEU A 56 14.73 8.53 -11.73
C LEU A 56 14.28 7.26 -11.02
N SER A 57 13.27 7.39 -10.18
CA SER A 57 12.60 6.26 -9.56
C SER A 57 11.85 5.45 -10.62
N PRO A 58 11.79 4.13 -10.50
CA PRO A 58 10.92 3.31 -11.35
C PRO A 58 9.44 3.52 -11.07
N LEU A 59 9.11 4.30 -10.05
CA LEU A 59 7.74 4.52 -9.57
C LEU A 59 7.19 5.84 -10.08
N ASN A 60 5.95 5.80 -10.57
CA ASN A 60 5.19 6.97 -10.98
C ASN A 60 3.96 7.08 -10.07
N PHE A 61 3.71 8.25 -9.53
CA PHE A 61 2.63 8.51 -8.58
C PHE A 61 1.63 9.51 -9.14
N LEU A 62 0.35 9.22 -8.96
CA LEU A 62 -0.74 10.12 -9.26
C LEU A 62 -1.51 10.38 -7.96
N PRO A 63 -1.40 11.58 -7.36
CA PRO A 63 -2.24 11.94 -6.23
C PRO A 63 -3.71 11.90 -6.61
N ILE A 64 -4.54 11.32 -5.76
CA ILE A 64 -5.98 11.22 -5.97
C ILE A 64 -6.73 11.54 -4.68
N LYS A 65 -8.02 11.84 -4.82
CA LYS A 65 -8.94 11.84 -3.70
C LYS A 65 -9.57 10.45 -3.61
N PHE A 66 -9.41 9.81 -2.46
CA PHE A 66 -10.05 8.53 -2.20
C PHE A 66 -10.83 8.61 -0.90
N ARG A 67 -12.16 8.54 -1.00
CA ARG A 67 -13.07 8.67 0.14
C ARG A 67 -12.72 9.90 1.01
N ASN A 68 -12.62 9.72 2.31
CA ASN A 68 -12.29 10.79 3.27
C ASN A 68 -10.80 10.88 3.63
N PHE A 69 -9.95 10.14 2.90
CA PHE A 69 -8.50 10.20 3.15
C PHE A 69 -7.90 11.47 2.57
N GLU A 70 -7.17 12.20 3.39
CA GLU A 70 -6.49 13.43 2.98
C GLU A 70 -5.37 13.15 1.97
N ARG A 71 -4.74 11.98 2.10
CA ARG A 71 -3.66 11.55 1.23
C ARG A 71 -3.96 10.16 0.68
N ALA A 72 -3.91 10.06 -0.62
CA ALA A 72 -3.95 8.79 -1.35
C ALA A 72 -3.34 9.01 -2.73
N TRP A 73 -2.82 7.97 -3.33
CA TRP A 73 -2.31 8.01 -4.69
C TRP A 73 -2.42 6.66 -5.37
N ILE A 74 -2.36 6.68 -6.70
CA ILE A 74 -2.14 5.49 -7.50
C ILE A 74 -0.64 5.44 -7.80
N MET A 75 -0.03 4.30 -7.60
CA MET A 75 1.34 4.04 -8.00
C MET A 75 1.36 3.16 -9.25
N LYS A 76 2.12 3.58 -10.24
CA LYS A 76 2.30 2.84 -11.49
C LYS A 76 3.78 2.51 -11.70
N MET A 77 4.01 1.25 -12.06
CA MET A 77 5.34 0.73 -12.39
C MET A 77 5.27 0.08 -13.77
N LEU A 78 6.14 0.52 -14.67
CA LEU A 78 6.19 0.01 -16.03
C LEU A 78 6.71 -1.44 -16.07
N PRO A 79 6.45 -2.17 -17.17
CA PRO A 79 6.95 -3.54 -17.31
C PRO A 79 8.46 -3.61 -17.09
N HIS A 80 8.90 -4.66 -16.41
CA HIS A 80 10.30 -4.96 -16.08
C HIS A 80 11.03 -3.92 -15.25
N ALA A 81 10.35 -2.90 -14.74
CA ALA A 81 10.95 -1.96 -13.81
C ALA A 81 11.22 -2.64 -12.46
N GLU A 82 12.28 -2.22 -11.79
CA GLU A 82 12.71 -2.80 -10.51
C GLU A 82 12.90 -1.71 -9.47
N GLN A 83 12.45 -2.00 -8.28
CA GLN A 83 12.77 -1.25 -7.07
C GLN A 83 13.51 -2.20 -6.13
N GLU A 84 14.82 -2.03 -6.06
CA GLU A 84 15.67 -2.88 -5.24
C GLU A 84 15.31 -2.81 -3.75
N MET A 85 15.77 -3.80 -3.00
CA MET A 85 15.54 -3.89 -1.57
C MET A 85 15.99 -2.62 -0.85
N HIS A 86 15.07 -1.97 -0.14
CA HIS A 86 15.31 -0.70 0.55
C HIS A 86 14.31 -0.50 1.68
N THR A 87 14.53 0.55 2.47
CA THR A 87 13.53 1.11 3.39
C THR A 87 13.18 2.51 2.91
N ASP A 88 11.97 2.96 3.17
CA ASP A 88 11.60 4.35 2.94
C ASP A 88 12.21 5.26 4.00
N GLY A 89 12.41 6.53 3.67
CA GLY A 89 12.92 7.50 4.64
C GLY A 89 11.92 7.74 5.78
N GLU A 90 12.43 7.87 7.01
CA GLU A 90 11.58 8.00 8.22
C GLU A 90 10.71 9.24 8.14
N ASN A 91 10.87 10.31 7.82
CA ASN A 91 10.06 11.52 7.98
C ASN A 91 9.12 11.83 6.80
N LEU A 92 8.76 10.83 6.00
CA LEU A 92 7.93 11.05 4.81
C LEU A 92 6.42 11.02 5.09
N GLY A 93 5.99 10.80 6.35
CA GLY A 93 4.56 10.69 6.71
C GLY A 93 3.86 9.48 6.08
N ARG A 94 4.63 8.44 5.76
CA ARG A 94 4.16 7.21 5.13
C ARG A 94 4.86 5.97 5.69
N ASN A 95 5.08 5.96 7.00
CA ASN A 95 5.74 4.84 7.66
C ASN A 95 4.92 3.55 7.57
N VAL A 96 3.63 3.70 7.41
CA VAL A 96 2.68 2.61 7.18
C VAL A 96 1.87 2.93 5.94
N LEU A 97 1.78 1.99 5.01
CA LEU A 97 0.95 2.10 3.81
C LEU A 97 -0.10 1.00 3.79
N ILE A 98 -1.34 1.36 3.46
CA ILE A 98 -2.24 0.38 2.87
C ILE A 98 -1.92 0.33 1.38
N ILE A 99 -1.72 -0.88 0.86
CA ILE A 99 -1.50 -1.13 -0.56
C ILE A 99 -2.56 -2.09 -1.06
N HIS A 100 -3.29 -1.67 -2.10
CA HIS A 100 -4.31 -2.48 -2.74
C HIS A 100 -3.98 -2.66 -4.22
N PRO A 101 -3.69 -3.90 -4.68
CA PRO A 101 -3.44 -4.18 -6.09
C PRO A 101 -4.65 -3.88 -6.97
N LEU A 102 -4.44 -3.17 -8.07
CA LEU A 102 -5.50 -2.83 -9.03
C LEU A 102 -5.39 -3.65 -10.33
N THR A 103 -4.19 -4.05 -10.73
CA THR A 103 -3.97 -4.79 -11.97
C THR A 103 -3.89 -6.30 -11.73
N ASN A 104 -4.23 -7.07 -12.77
CA ASN A 104 -3.99 -8.51 -12.80
C ASN A 104 -2.49 -8.79 -13.00
N ASN A 105 -2.07 -10.05 -12.75
CA ASN A 105 -0.66 -10.45 -12.87
C ASN A 105 0.28 -9.53 -12.07
N TYR A 106 -0.14 -9.23 -10.86
CA TYR A 106 0.52 -8.26 -9.99
C TYR A 106 1.78 -8.85 -9.37
N ALA A 107 2.95 -8.27 -9.70
CA ALA A 107 4.21 -8.69 -9.11
C ALA A 107 4.21 -8.41 -7.60
N PRO A 108 4.70 -9.35 -6.78
CA PRO A 108 4.62 -9.21 -5.33
C PRO A 108 5.51 -8.09 -4.80
N ILE A 109 5.12 -7.57 -3.64
CA ILE A 109 6.04 -6.85 -2.76
C ILE A 109 6.84 -7.93 -2.03
N VAL A 110 8.13 -7.93 -2.22
CA VAL A 110 9.06 -8.86 -1.56
C VAL A 110 9.49 -8.24 -0.24
N THR A 111 9.30 -8.95 0.85
CA THR A 111 9.70 -8.51 2.19
C THR A 111 10.52 -9.59 2.90
N GLN A 112 11.12 -9.25 4.03
CA GLN A 112 11.84 -10.22 4.86
C GLN A 112 10.94 -11.32 5.43
N ASP A 113 9.65 -11.04 5.56
CA ASP A 113 8.68 -11.96 6.16
C ASP A 113 7.80 -12.67 5.12
N GLY A 114 8.02 -12.43 3.85
CA GLY A 114 7.29 -13.07 2.75
C GLY A 114 6.90 -12.12 1.62
N ASN A 115 6.22 -12.66 0.64
CA ASN A 115 5.75 -11.95 -0.54
C ASN A 115 4.28 -11.56 -0.39
N VAL A 116 3.94 -10.34 -0.82
CA VAL A 116 2.58 -9.79 -0.70
C VAL A 116 2.04 -9.47 -2.08
N THR A 117 0.92 -10.12 -2.43
CA THR A 117 0.21 -9.92 -3.71
C THR A 117 -1.23 -9.46 -3.55
N THR A 118 -1.71 -9.36 -2.31
CA THR A 118 -3.08 -8.97 -1.97
C THR A 118 -3.09 -7.67 -1.18
N THR A 119 -4.27 -7.16 -0.86
CA THR A 119 -4.40 -5.96 -0.02
C THR A 119 -3.72 -6.20 1.33
N ALA A 120 -2.88 -5.26 1.71
CA ALA A 120 -2.10 -5.36 2.94
C ALA A 120 -1.76 -4.00 3.53
N ILE A 121 -1.51 -4.00 4.82
CA ILE A 121 -0.84 -2.92 5.53
C ILE A 121 0.66 -3.26 5.49
N VAL A 122 1.48 -2.33 5.02
CA VAL A 122 2.91 -2.55 4.80
C VAL A 122 3.72 -1.59 5.65
N ASN A 123 4.72 -2.14 6.34
CA ASN A 123 5.73 -1.37 7.06
C ASN A 123 6.82 -0.90 6.10
N THR A 124 6.78 0.37 5.71
CA THR A 124 7.76 0.93 4.77
C THR A 124 9.13 1.15 5.40
N GLN A 125 9.25 1.05 6.73
CA GLN A 125 10.51 1.13 7.46
C GLN A 125 11.22 -0.23 7.56
N SER A 126 10.55 -1.30 7.13
CA SER A 126 11.15 -2.62 6.93
C SER A 126 11.61 -2.76 5.48
N TYR A 127 12.63 -3.58 5.26
CA TYR A 127 13.16 -3.80 3.90
C TYR A 127 12.11 -4.43 2.98
N HIS A 128 11.94 -3.82 1.83
CA HIS A 128 11.01 -4.28 0.81
C HIS A 128 11.53 -3.97 -0.60
N ALA A 129 11.07 -4.75 -1.57
CA ALA A 129 11.45 -4.62 -2.98
C ALA A 129 10.29 -4.98 -3.90
N VAL A 130 10.35 -4.51 -5.13
CA VAL A 130 9.46 -4.97 -6.21
C VAL A 130 10.28 -5.20 -7.47
N TYR A 131 10.16 -6.39 -8.03
CA TYR A 131 10.73 -6.76 -9.31
C TYR A 131 9.57 -7.03 -10.27
N ASN A 132 9.22 -6.02 -11.08
CA ASN A 132 8.02 -6.12 -11.91
C ASN A 132 8.23 -7.07 -13.09
N ASN A 133 7.14 -7.69 -13.51
CA ASN A 133 7.10 -8.60 -14.65
C ASN A 133 6.80 -7.87 -15.97
N GLU A 134 6.29 -8.58 -16.97
CA GLU A 134 5.97 -8.05 -18.31
C GLU A 134 4.72 -7.15 -18.33
N SER A 135 3.99 -7.04 -17.23
CA SER A 135 2.75 -6.27 -17.14
C SER A 135 2.96 -4.94 -16.42
N THR A 136 2.23 -3.89 -16.81
CA THR A 136 2.14 -2.66 -16.04
C THR A 136 1.50 -2.96 -14.68
N ARG A 137 2.13 -2.53 -13.62
CA ARG A 137 1.73 -2.77 -12.24
C ARG A 137 1.14 -1.52 -11.62
N ILE A 138 -0.11 -1.57 -11.20
CA ILE A 138 -0.81 -0.43 -10.59
C ILE A 138 -1.41 -0.85 -9.26
N ASN A 139 -1.26 -0.01 -8.26
CA ASN A 139 -1.91 -0.16 -6.96
C ASN A 139 -2.41 1.17 -6.40
N LEU A 140 -3.37 1.08 -5.51
CA LEU A 140 -3.80 2.18 -4.65
C LEU A 140 -2.95 2.15 -3.40
N GLN A 141 -2.47 3.32 -2.96
CA GLN A 141 -1.73 3.47 -1.72
C GLN A 141 -2.36 4.55 -0.84
N ILE A 142 -2.55 4.23 0.42
CA ILE A 142 -3.05 5.14 1.44
C ILE A 142 -2.02 5.19 2.57
N PRO A 143 -1.32 6.33 2.75
CA PRO A 143 -0.26 6.46 3.75
C PRO A 143 -0.80 6.83 5.13
N PHE A 144 -0.11 6.38 6.16
CA PHE A 144 -0.34 6.75 7.55
C PHE A 144 0.98 7.13 8.21
N PRO A 145 0.99 8.18 9.06
CA PRO A 145 2.21 8.68 9.68
C PRO A 145 2.63 7.90 10.94
N TYR A 146 1.89 6.84 11.28
CA TYR A 146 2.15 6.06 12.49
C TYR A 146 3.36 5.15 12.32
N SER A 147 4.07 4.89 13.41
CA SER A 147 5.12 3.86 13.40
C SER A 147 4.51 2.47 13.43
N TRP A 148 5.30 1.47 13.01
CA TRP A 148 4.88 0.08 13.11
C TRP A 148 4.66 -0.34 14.58
N ASN A 149 5.46 0.19 15.50
CA ASN A 149 5.28 -0.05 16.92
C ASN A 149 3.96 0.52 17.44
N ASP A 150 3.54 1.70 16.98
CA ASP A 150 2.26 2.29 17.38
C ASP A 150 1.10 1.36 17.02
N ILE A 151 1.10 0.81 15.80
CA ILE A 151 0.01 -0.04 15.34
C ILE A 151 0.06 -1.48 15.88
N GLN A 152 1.11 -1.86 16.59
CA GLN A 152 1.12 -3.11 17.38
C GLN A 152 0.09 -3.07 18.52
N ASP A 153 -0.22 -1.88 19.00
CA ASP A 153 -1.30 -1.67 19.95
C ASP A 153 -2.65 -1.70 19.24
N LYS A 154 -3.44 -2.74 19.50
CA LYS A 154 -4.77 -2.94 18.89
C LYS A 154 -5.79 -1.86 19.27
N GLU A 155 -5.55 -1.09 20.33
CA GLU A 155 -6.38 0.04 20.74
C GLU A 155 -5.98 1.34 20.06
N HIS A 156 -4.90 1.35 19.27
CA HIS A 156 -4.47 2.54 18.55
C HIS A 156 -5.53 2.98 17.54
N LYS A 157 -5.74 4.30 17.41
CA LYS A 157 -6.72 4.92 16.51
C LYS A 157 -6.61 4.48 15.04
N PHE A 158 -5.44 4.03 14.62
CA PHE A 158 -5.23 3.46 13.29
C PHE A 158 -6.23 2.34 12.97
N TRP A 159 -6.50 1.46 13.93
CA TRP A 159 -7.40 0.33 13.71
C TRP A 159 -8.86 0.76 13.56
N ASP A 160 -9.27 1.87 14.18
CA ASP A 160 -10.59 2.46 13.93
C ASP A 160 -10.68 3.01 12.50
N GLN A 161 -9.61 3.62 12.00
CA GLN A 161 -9.52 4.09 10.63
C GLN A 161 -9.60 2.91 9.63
N ILE A 162 -8.93 1.80 9.92
CA ILE A 162 -8.99 0.58 9.11
C ILE A 162 -10.41 0.00 9.11
N LYS A 163 -11.04 -0.11 10.27
CA LYS A 163 -12.44 -0.58 10.37
C LYS A 163 -13.37 0.30 9.53
N GLY A 164 -13.13 1.60 9.48
CA GLY A 164 -13.89 2.54 8.67
C GLY A 164 -13.90 2.24 7.17
N LEU A 165 -12.88 1.56 6.65
CA LEU A 165 -12.83 1.13 5.24
C LEU A 165 -13.92 0.10 4.88
N TYR A 166 -14.45 -0.60 5.86
CA TYR A 166 -15.41 -1.69 5.69
C TYR A 166 -16.81 -1.34 6.18
N CYS A 167 -16.98 -0.15 6.72
CA CYS A 167 -18.26 0.37 7.19
C CYS A 167 -18.90 1.23 6.08
N GLU A 168 -20.13 0.95 5.78
CA GLU A 168 -20.97 1.81 4.92
C GLU A 168 -21.45 3.04 5.70
#